data_53279ae1f6610ce78cad36ee8bfa5e77
#
_entry.id   53279ae1f6610ce78cad36ee8bfa5e77
#
_cell.length_a   1.000
_cell.length_b   1.000
_cell.length_c   1.000
_cell.angle_alpha   90.00
_cell.angle_beta   90.00
_cell.angle_gamma   90.00
#
_symmetry.space_group_name_H-M   'P 1'
#
loop_
_entity.id
_entity.type
_entity.pdbx_description
1 polymer ?
#
loop_
_entity_poly.entity_id
_entity_poly.type
_entity_poly.pdbx_seq_one_letter_code
_entity_poly.pdbx_strand_id
1 'polypeptide(L)'
;MLSLLIDENLDQRILRGVRLQLPNLDYLIVQETELQGAKDERILEWAVESQRIIVTHDVNTVTKYAYERLQSGEPMAGVIIIPEDLAIGTAIEDLILMVDCTAEELNGQVRFLPI
;
A
#
# COMPACT_ATOMS: atom_id res chain seq x y z
N MET A 1 4.13 -4.19 -13.21
CA MET A 1 3.07 -4.34 -12.20
C MET A 1 3.67 -4.23 -10.80
N LEU A 2 3.04 -3.48 -9.92
CA LEU A 2 3.52 -3.33 -8.54
C LEU A 2 3.34 -4.61 -7.74
N SER A 3 4.24 -4.84 -6.78
CA SER A 3 4.06 -5.83 -5.73
C SER A 3 3.52 -5.10 -4.50
N LEU A 4 2.50 -5.63 -3.85
CA LEU A 4 1.76 -4.94 -2.80
C LEU A 4 1.99 -5.56 -1.43
N LEU A 5 1.94 -4.72 -0.41
CA LEU A 5 1.85 -5.13 0.99
C LEU A 5 0.54 -4.55 1.54
N ILE A 6 -0.40 -5.43 1.83
CA ILE A 6 -1.77 -5.04 2.20
C ILE A 6 -1.88 -4.94 3.72
N ASP A 7 -2.29 -3.76 4.19
CA ASP A 7 -2.57 -3.55 5.61
C ASP A 7 -3.70 -4.48 6.06
N GLU A 8 -3.58 -5.02 7.28
CA GLU A 8 -4.54 -5.96 7.84
C GLU A 8 -5.97 -5.41 7.91
N ASN A 9 -6.13 -4.10 8.01
CA ASN A 9 -7.44 -3.44 8.14
C ASN A 9 -8.02 -3.01 6.79
N LEU A 10 -7.34 -3.28 5.68
CA LEU A 10 -7.89 -2.96 4.37
C LEU A 10 -9.15 -3.77 4.12
N ASP A 11 -10.19 -3.11 3.59
CA ASP A 11 -11.45 -3.77 3.24
C ASP A 11 -11.18 -4.90 2.23
N GLN A 12 -11.51 -6.12 2.63
CA GLN A 12 -11.23 -7.30 1.81
C GLN A 12 -11.96 -7.30 0.48
N ARG A 13 -13.08 -6.55 0.38
CA ARG A 13 -13.80 -6.43 -0.89
C ARG A 13 -12.96 -5.73 -1.95
N ILE A 14 -12.13 -4.78 -1.53
CA ILE A 14 -11.22 -4.08 -2.46
C ILE A 14 -10.19 -5.07 -3.00
N LEU A 15 -9.50 -5.77 -2.12
CA LEU A 15 -8.49 -6.75 -2.54
C LEU A 15 -9.10 -7.84 -3.43
N ARG A 16 -10.27 -8.35 -3.05
CA ARG A 16 -10.96 -9.37 -3.83
C ARG A 16 -11.31 -8.88 -5.22
N GLY A 17 -11.83 -7.65 -5.34
CA GLY A 17 -12.18 -7.07 -6.62
C GLY A 17 -10.98 -6.88 -7.53
N VAL A 18 -9.86 -6.45 -6.98
CA VAL A 18 -8.62 -6.30 -7.75
C VAL A 18 -8.11 -7.66 -8.21
N ARG A 19 -8.12 -8.66 -7.34
CA ARG A 19 -7.64 -10.01 -7.68
C ARG A 19 -8.48 -10.69 -8.75
N LEU A 20 -9.78 -10.42 -8.79
CA LEU A 20 -10.65 -10.96 -9.83
C LEU A 20 -10.22 -10.48 -11.22
N GLN A 21 -9.76 -9.25 -11.33
CA GLN A 21 -9.30 -8.68 -12.61
C GLN A 21 -7.81 -8.92 -12.85
N LEU A 22 -7.01 -9.04 -11.80
CA LEU A 22 -5.57 -9.25 -11.88
C LEU A 22 -5.20 -10.52 -11.11
N PRO A 23 -5.49 -11.72 -11.66
CA PRO A 23 -5.27 -12.96 -10.93
C PRO A 23 -3.80 -13.26 -10.62
N ASN A 24 -2.87 -12.60 -11.32
CA ASN A 24 -1.43 -12.75 -11.07
C ASN A 24 -0.86 -11.65 -10.19
N LEU A 25 -1.70 -10.86 -9.53
CA LEU A 25 -1.24 -9.80 -8.62
C LEU A 25 -0.34 -10.39 -7.54
N ASP A 26 0.85 -9.79 -7.39
CA ASP A 26 1.77 -10.13 -6.31
C ASP A 26 1.43 -9.29 -5.08
N TYR A 27 0.92 -9.93 -4.05
CA TYR A 27 0.57 -9.26 -2.80
C TYR A 27 0.88 -10.13 -1.60
N LEU A 28 1.14 -9.48 -0.47
CA LEU A 28 1.19 -10.12 0.84
C LEU A 28 0.29 -9.31 1.77
N ILE A 29 -0.34 -9.98 2.71
CA ILE A 29 -1.15 -9.34 3.75
C ILE A 29 -0.28 -9.29 5.01
N VAL A 30 -0.18 -8.11 5.64
CA VAL A 30 0.71 -7.89 6.79
C VAL A 30 0.55 -8.97 7.85
N GLN A 31 -0.67 -9.31 8.22
CA GLN A 31 -0.93 -10.29 9.28
C GLN A 31 -0.54 -11.73 8.92
N GLU A 32 -0.27 -12.00 7.66
CA GLU A 32 0.17 -13.32 7.18
C GLU A 32 1.70 -13.38 7.03
N THR A 33 2.39 -12.33 7.44
CA THR A 33 3.85 -12.24 7.39
C THR A 33 4.43 -12.21 8.80
N GLU A 34 5.76 -12.16 8.88
CA GLU A 34 6.46 -11.95 10.16
C GLU A 34 6.16 -10.58 10.79
N LEU A 35 5.49 -9.70 10.04
CA LEU A 35 5.12 -8.36 10.49
C LEU A 35 3.86 -8.33 11.35
N GLN A 36 3.21 -9.45 11.59
CA GLN A 36 2.01 -9.48 12.42
C GLN A 36 2.30 -8.81 13.77
N GLY A 37 1.52 -7.76 14.10
CA GLY A 37 1.70 -6.99 15.32
C GLY A 37 2.83 -5.98 15.30
N ALA A 38 3.54 -5.83 14.17
CA ALA A 38 4.62 -4.86 14.06
C ALA A 38 4.07 -3.43 14.00
N LYS A 39 4.89 -2.48 14.46
CA LYS A 39 4.58 -1.05 14.37
C LYS A 39 4.77 -0.56 12.94
N ASP A 40 4.11 0.55 12.61
CA ASP A 40 4.12 1.12 11.26
C ASP A 40 5.54 1.44 10.77
N GLU A 41 6.43 1.90 11.66
CA GLU A 41 7.82 2.16 11.29
C GLU A 41 8.52 0.91 10.77
N ARG A 42 8.30 -0.23 11.41
CA ARG A 42 8.87 -1.49 10.97
C ARG A 42 8.24 -1.98 9.67
N ILE A 43 6.95 -1.77 9.52
CA ILE A 43 6.23 -2.14 8.29
C ILE A 43 6.78 -1.35 7.10
N LEU A 44 7.01 -0.03 7.27
CA LEU A 44 7.60 0.81 6.22
C LEU A 44 9.00 0.36 5.85
N GLU A 45 9.83 0.01 6.83
CA GLU A 45 11.18 -0.50 6.59
C GLU A 45 11.15 -1.82 5.83
N TRP A 46 10.29 -2.75 6.25
CA TRP A 46 10.15 -4.04 5.60
C TRP A 46 9.66 -3.91 4.16
N ALA A 47 8.77 -2.94 3.90
CA ALA A 47 8.28 -2.67 2.56
C ALA A 47 9.43 -2.27 1.62
N VAL A 48 10.38 -1.47 2.10
CA VAL A 48 11.58 -1.14 1.33
C VAL A 48 12.41 -2.39 1.07
N GLU A 49 12.67 -3.17 2.11
CA GLU A 49 13.48 -4.39 2.01
C GLU A 49 12.89 -5.39 1.02
N SER A 50 11.58 -5.52 0.99
CA SER A 50 10.88 -6.47 0.12
C SER A 50 10.42 -5.87 -1.20
N GLN A 51 10.67 -4.58 -1.42
CA GLN A 51 10.27 -3.84 -2.62
C GLN A 51 8.76 -3.91 -2.88
N ARG A 52 7.98 -3.68 -1.83
CA ARG A 52 6.52 -3.70 -1.88
C ARG A 52 5.92 -2.34 -1.56
N ILE A 53 4.79 -2.05 -2.20
CA ILE A 53 4.04 -0.81 -1.99
C ILE A 53 2.95 -1.11 -0.96
N ILE A 54 2.90 -0.31 0.11
CA ILE A 54 1.89 -0.45 1.15
C ILE A 54 0.55 0.08 0.64
N VAL A 55 -0.52 -0.67 0.88
CA VAL A 55 -1.90 -0.23 0.60
C VAL A 55 -2.68 -0.25 1.90
N THR A 56 -3.23 0.88 2.29
CA THR A 56 -3.87 1.05 3.60
C THR A 56 -4.99 2.08 3.57
N HIS A 57 -5.91 1.99 4.54
CA HIS A 57 -6.91 3.03 4.81
C HIS A 57 -6.38 4.09 5.77
N ASP A 58 -5.27 3.85 6.44
CA ASP A 58 -4.76 4.73 7.50
C ASP A 58 -4.19 6.03 6.93
N VAL A 59 -4.95 7.11 7.06
CA VAL A 59 -4.54 8.44 6.59
C VAL A 59 -3.71 9.21 7.62
N ASN A 60 -3.54 8.68 8.83
CA ASN A 60 -2.89 9.40 9.92
C ASN A 60 -1.51 8.84 10.26
N THR A 61 -1.46 7.62 10.79
CA THR A 61 -0.24 7.06 11.38
C THR A 61 0.78 6.65 10.32
N VAL A 62 0.35 5.89 9.31
CA VAL A 62 1.25 5.45 8.24
C VAL A 62 1.78 6.65 7.47
N THR A 63 0.91 7.62 7.17
CA THR A 63 1.29 8.83 6.46
C THR A 63 2.34 9.62 7.23
N LYS A 64 2.14 9.77 8.55
CA LYS A 64 3.10 10.48 9.41
C LYS A 64 4.49 9.85 9.35
N TYR A 65 4.58 8.53 9.54
CA TYR A 65 5.86 7.85 9.54
C TYR A 65 6.50 7.80 8.15
N ALA A 66 5.69 7.71 7.09
CA ALA A 66 6.20 7.78 5.73
C ALA A 66 6.88 9.13 5.46
N TYR A 67 6.25 10.23 5.85
CA TYR A 67 6.86 11.56 5.68
C TYR A 67 8.08 11.75 6.57
N GLU A 68 8.09 11.20 7.78
CA GLU A 68 9.28 11.25 8.65
C GLU A 68 10.47 10.55 8.00
N ARG A 69 10.25 9.39 7.36
CA ARG A 69 11.32 8.70 6.64
C ARG A 69 11.85 9.54 5.50
N LEU A 70 10.97 10.17 4.74
CA LEU A 70 11.37 11.04 3.62
C LEU A 70 12.19 12.24 4.11
N GLN A 71 11.78 12.87 5.20
CA GLN A 71 12.48 14.01 5.78
C GLN A 71 13.86 13.62 6.32
N SER A 72 13.99 12.40 6.84
CA SER A 72 15.26 11.89 7.36
C SER A 72 16.20 11.40 6.26
N GLY A 73 15.76 11.42 5.00
CA GLY A 73 16.55 10.88 3.91
C GLY A 73 16.57 9.36 3.84
N GLU A 74 15.70 8.68 4.61
CA GLU A 74 15.59 7.23 4.55
C GLU A 74 14.79 6.78 3.35
N PRO A 75 15.11 5.63 2.74
CA PRO A 75 14.35 5.13 1.60
C PRO A 75 12.93 4.78 2.01
N MET A 76 11.99 4.97 1.08
CA MET A 76 10.58 4.64 1.27
C MET A 76 10.03 4.14 -0.06
N ALA A 77 9.50 2.92 -0.08
CA ALA A 77 9.10 2.24 -1.32
C ALA A 77 7.89 2.90 -1.99
N GLY A 78 6.95 3.35 -1.18
CA GLY A 78 5.71 3.96 -1.65
C GLY A 78 4.53 3.49 -0.84
N VAL A 79 3.54 4.36 -0.72
CA VAL A 79 2.30 4.08 0.02
C VAL A 79 1.11 4.57 -0.80
N ILE A 80 0.10 3.72 -0.91
CA ILE A 80 -1.19 4.07 -1.50
C ILE A 80 -2.21 4.14 -0.37
N ILE A 81 -2.81 5.30 -0.21
CA ILE A 81 -3.83 5.53 0.82
C ILE A 81 -5.20 5.51 0.16
N ILE A 82 -6.07 4.64 0.65
CA ILE A 82 -7.47 4.54 0.20
C ILE A 82 -8.36 5.04 1.33
N PRO A 83 -8.96 6.24 1.22
CA PRO A 83 -9.86 6.72 2.26
C PRO A 83 -11.00 5.72 2.51
N GLU A 84 -11.38 5.55 3.77
CA GLU A 84 -12.43 4.57 4.13
C GLU A 84 -13.79 4.89 3.52
N ASP A 85 -14.06 6.17 3.26
CA ASP A 85 -15.33 6.62 2.68
C ASP A 85 -15.36 6.59 1.15
N LEU A 86 -14.26 6.20 0.51
CA LEU A 86 -14.23 6.05 -0.94
C LEU A 86 -15.08 4.84 -1.35
N ALA A 87 -15.92 5.02 -2.38
CA ALA A 87 -16.76 3.93 -2.88
C ALA A 87 -15.90 2.73 -3.28
N ILE A 88 -16.34 1.52 -2.91
CA ILE A 88 -15.58 0.28 -3.15
C ILE A 88 -15.24 0.10 -4.63
N GLY A 89 -16.20 0.34 -5.53
CA GLY A 89 -15.95 0.22 -6.97
C GLY A 89 -14.89 1.17 -7.47
N THR A 90 -14.90 2.42 -7.00
CA THR A 90 -13.88 3.40 -7.35
C THR A 90 -12.52 2.98 -6.81
N ALA A 91 -12.48 2.52 -5.57
CA ALA A 91 -11.22 2.04 -4.97
C ALA A 91 -10.62 0.89 -5.77
N ILE A 92 -11.44 -0.06 -6.20
CA ILE A 92 -10.99 -1.20 -7.02
C ILE A 92 -10.43 -0.70 -8.35
N GLU A 93 -11.19 0.13 -9.08
CA GLU A 93 -10.76 0.65 -10.38
C GLU A 93 -9.46 1.42 -10.29
N ASP A 94 -9.36 2.32 -9.30
CA ASP A 94 -8.18 3.16 -9.12
C ASP A 94 -6.97 2.35 -8.68
N LEU A 95 -7.15 1.37 -7.81
CA LEU A 95 -6.04 0.52 -7.40
C LEU A 95 -5.51 -0.31 -8.56
N ILE A 96 -6.39 -0.79 -9.43
CA ILE A 96 -5.97 -1.50 -10.65
C ILE A 96 -5.09 -0.60 -11.52
N LEU A 97 -5.49 0.67 -11.70
CA LEU A 97 -4.68 1.63 -12.44
C LEU A 97 -3.32 1.86 -11.78
N MET A 98 -3.28 1.98 -10.46
CA MET A 98 -2.03 2.18 -9.73
C MET A 98 -1.10 0.97 -9.86
N VAL A 99 -1.64 -0.23 -9.82
CA VAL A 99 -0.84 -1.46 -9.93
C VAL A 99 -0.10 -1.55 -11.27
N ASP A 100 -0.64 -0.92 -12.30
CA ASP A 100 0.00 -0.86 -13.61
C ASP A 100 1.25 0.04 -13.64
N CYS A 101 1.43 0.90 -12.65
CA CYS A 101 2.63 1.72 -12.51
C CYS A 101 3.85 0.87 -12.18
N THR A 102 5.03 1.47 -12.27
CA THR A 102 6.27 0.81 -11.87
C THR A 102 6.64 1.15 -10.42
N ALA A 103 7.46 0.31 -9.81
CA ALA A 103 7.97 0.57 -8.47
C ALA A 103 8.76 1.88 -8.42
N GLU A 104 9.47 2.22 -9.51
CA GLU A 104 10.23 3.46 -9.59
C GLU A 104 9.33 4.69 -9.54
N GLU A 105 8.17 4.63 -10.20
CA GLU A 105 7.20 5.73 -10.20
C GLU A 105 6.63 5.99 -8.81
N LEU A 106 6.49 4.94 -7.99
CA LEU A 106 5.94 5.04 -6.65
C LEU A 106 7.00 5.27 -5.57
N ASN A 107 8.26 5.11 -5.91
CA ASN A 107 9.35 5.22 -4.94
C ASN A 107 9.34 6.59 -4.26
N GLY A 108 9.31 6.59 -2.93
CA GLY A 108 9.30 7.80 -2.14
C GLY A 108 7.99 8.58 -2.17
N GLN A 109 6.91 7.99 -2.66
CA GLN A 109 5.65 8.71 -2.83
C GLN A 109 4.56 8.19 -1.91
N VAL A 110 3.73 9.12 -1.45
CA VAL A 110 2.46 8.82 -0.76
C VAL A 110 1.35 9.27 -1.71
N ARG A 111 0.56 8.33 -2.18
CA ARG A 111 -0.50 8.59 -3.15
C ARG A 111 -1.86 8.32 -2.53
N PHE A 112 -2.74 9.30 -2.62
CA PHE A 112 -4.11 9.17 -2.12
C PHE A 112 -5.05 8.88 -3.28
N LEU A 113 -5.95 7.89 -3.10
CA LEU A 113 -7.06 7.70 -4.03
C LEU A 113 -8.23 8.57 -3.60
N PRO A 114 -9.14 9.00 -4.50
CA PRO A 114 -9.18 8.64 -5.92
C PRO A 114 -8.10 9.37 -6.74
N ILE A 115 -7.82 8.75 -7.88
CA ILE A 115 -6.87 9.32 -8.84
C ILE A 115 -7.41 10.65 -9.41
#